data_72c8f9034d181b9e92c576954dc9fa80
#
_entry.id   72c8f9034d181b9e92c576954dc9fa80
#
_cell.length_a   1.000
_cell.length_b   1.000
_cell.length_c   1.000
_cell.angle_alpha   90.00
_cell.angle_beta   90.00
_cell.angle_gamma   90.00
#
_symmetry.space_group_name_H-M   'P 1'
#
loop_
_entity.id
_entity.type
_entity.pdbx_description
1 polymer ?
#
loop_
_entity_poly.entity_id
_entity_poly.type
_entity_poly.pdbx_seq_one_letter_code
_entity_poly.pdbx_strand_id
1 'polypeptide(L)'
;QTDELTYSLNGENVHYGTPVNVNAPGRIPGGSSSGSAAAVAGGLVDFALGSDTGGSVRAPASFCGLYGIRPTHGRVSLAGACALAPSFDTAGWFARDASLLERVGRVLLGETHSGSVSGNVLLAEDAWGQAVPEAAAALQPALARISEILGELRSVTVSAAGLPQWFQAFRILQGAEIRDQLGEWVAIVKPRLGPGVHERMQWTTTISAVQVAQAQAMRSVARERMDALLGGGAVMVLPTVPDIAPLRDTPAAALDDFRARAMSLLCIAGLAGLPQISLPLASLQGFPLGISLIAARGADALLLALARRITA
;
A
#
# COMPACT_ATOMS: atom_id res chain seq x y z
N GLN A 1 11.90 -3.65 13.14
CA GLN A 1 11.87 -2.18 13.19
C GLN A 1 10.80 -1.65 12.25
N THR A 2 10.08 -0.61 12.67
CA THR A 2 9.09 0.12 11.88
C THR A 2 9.44 1.61 11.90
N ASP A 3 8.75 2.40 11.06
CA ASP A 3 8.72 3.84 11.25
C ASP A 3 8.09 4.18 12.61
N GLU A 4 8.40 5.36 13.09
CA GLU A 4 7.90 5.84 14.38
C GLU A 4 6.37 5.85 14.38
N LEU A 5 5.75 5.22 15.41
CA LEU A 5 4.31 5.00 15.54
C LEU A 5 3.65 4.40 14.28
N THR A 6 4.41 3.78 13.39
CA THR A 6 3.95 3.29 12.08
C THR A 6 3.29 4.36 11.18
N TYR A 7 3.55 5.65 11.46
CA TYR A 7 2.87 6.78 10.82
C TYR A 7 3.75 7.50 9.80
N SER A 8 4.41 6.72 8.93
CA SER A 8 5.20 7.21 7.78
C SER A 8 5.24 6.15 6.68
N LEU A 9 5.69 6.53 5.46
CA LEU A 9 5.97 5.62 4.35
C LEU A 9 7.45 5.61 3.96
N ASN A 10 8.33 6.30 4.69
CA ASN A 10 9.73 6.47 4.29
C ASN A 10 10.62 5.31 4.73
N GLY A 11 10.40 4.77 5.92
CA GLY A 11 11.32 3.82 6.53
C GLY A 11 12.46 4.47 7.31
N GLU A 12 12.40 5.78 7.50
CA GLU A 12 13.39 6.57 8.23
C GLU A 12 12.90 6.83 9.66
N ASN A 13 13.59 6.26 10.65
CA ASN A 13 13.23 6.38 12.05
C ASN A 13 14.35 7.12 12.79
N VAL A 14 14.02 8.26 13.41
CA VAL A 14 14.99 9.12 14.09
C VAL A 14 15.63 8.47 15.34
N HIS A 15 14.99 7.45 15.90
CA HIS A 15 15.49 6.76 17.10
C HIS A 15 16.33 5.53 16.78
N TYR A 16 16.02 4.84 15.68
CA TYR A 16 16.61 3.53 15.34
C TYR A 16 17.32 3.51 13.99
N GLY A 17 17.34 4.66 13.29
CA GLY A 17 17.95 4.77 11.97
C GLY A 17 17.07 4.18 10.85
N THR A 18 17.66 4.07 9.67
CA THR A 18 17.00 3.61 8.45
C THR A 18 17.54 2.25 8.05
N PRO A 19 16.70 1.20 7.95
CA PRO A 19 17.12 -0.10 7.43
C PRO A 19 17.69 0.03 6.00
N VAL A 20 18.68 -0.79 5.70
CA VAL A 20 19.32 -0.75 4.37
C VAL A 20 18.41 -1.40 3.35
N ASN A 21 18.14 -0.68 2.25
CA ASN A 21 17.53 -1.25 1.06
C ASN A 21 18.64 -1.81 0.17
N VAL A 22 18.87 -3.12 0.25
CA VAL A 22 19.95 -3.79 -0.49
C VAL A 22 19.73 -3.79 -2.01
N ASN A 23 18.48 -3.71 -2.46
CA ASN A 23 18.11 -3.68 -3.87
C ASN A 23 18.06 -2.25 -4.45
N ALA A 24 18.17 -1.23 -3.58
CA ALA A 24 18.27 0.17 -3.98
C ALA A 24 19.24 0.92 -3.02
N PRO A 25 20.56 0.69 -3.11
CA PRO A 25 21.53 1.33 -2.25
C PRO A 25 21.43 2.86 -2.28
N GLY A 26 21.51 3.50 -1.11
CA GLY A 26 21.37 4.96 -0.96
C GLY A 26 19.92 5.47 -1.00
N ARG A 27 18.93 4.59 -1.18
CA ARG A 27 17.51 4.92 -1.21
C ARG A 27 16.80 4.40 0.03
N ILE A 28 15.63 4.95 0.33
CA ILE A 28 14.80 4.51 1.46
C ILE A 28 14.24 3.10 1.20
N PRO A 29 14.02 2.29 2.25
CA PRO A 29 13.35 0.99 2.12
C PRO A 29 11.84 1.11 1.97
N GLY A 30 11.30 2.30 2.20
CA GLY A 30 9.87 2.49 2.41
C GLY A 30 9.42 2.08 3.80
N GLY A 31 8.22 2.46 4.16
CA GLY A 31 7.65 2.27 5.48
C GLY A 31 6.12 2.12 5.46
N SER A 32 5.57 1.89 6.63
CA SER A 32 6.18 1.82 7.95
C SER A 32 6.83 0.46 8.27
N SER A 33 6.58 -0.61 7.53
CA SER A 33 7.16 -1.95 7.77
C SER A 33 8.58 -2.09 7.19
N SER A 34 9.42 -1.08 7.43
CA SER A 34 10.75 -0.91 6.83
C SER A 34 11.71 -2.05 7.15
N GLY A 35 11.79 -2.46 8.43
CA GLY A 35 12.67 -3.54 8.87
C GLY A 35 12.25 -4.90 8.34
N SER A 36 10.93 -5.15 8.24
CA SER A 36 10.39 -6.37 7.65
C SER A 36 10.78 -6.49 6.17
N ALA A 37 10.58 -5.42 5.39
CA ALA A 37 10.96 -5.40 3.99
C ALA A 37 12.47 -5.54 3.79
N ALA A 38 13.28 -4.78 4.54
CA ALA A 38 14.74 -4.86 4.46
C ALA A 38 15.27 -6.24 4.83
N ALA A 39 14.72 -6.89 5.85
CA ALA A 39 15.15 -8.23 6.28
C ALA A 39 14.85 -9.30 5.21
N VAL A 40 13.67 -9.24 4.58
CA VAL A 40 13.30 -10.17 3.48
C VAL A 40 14.17 -9.89 2.25
N ALA A 41 14.34 -8.63 1.86
CA ALA A 41 15.17 -8.25 0.70
C ALA A 41 16.64 -8.66 0.89
N GLY A 42 17.16 -8.50 2.11
CA GLY A 42 18.52 -8.89 2.48
C GLY A 42 18.72 -10.40 2.69
N GLY A 43 17.69 -11.23 2.55
CA GLY A 43 17.80 -12.67 2.75
C GLY A 43 17.98 -13.11 4.18
N LEU A 44 17.75 -12.22 5.15
CA LEU A 44 17.88 -12.55 6.58
C LEU A 44 16.73 -13.42 7.09
N VAL A 45 15.60 -13.33 6.46
CA VAL A 45 14.42 -14.17 6.71
C VAL A 45 13.74 -14.49 5.37
N ASP A 46 12.96 -15.56 5.32
CA ASP A 46 12.27 -15.99 4.09
C ASP A 46 11.05 -15.12 3.79
N PHE A 47 10.29 -14.77 4.81
CA PHE A 47 9.14 -13.88 4.77
C PHE A 47 9.08 -13.03 6.03
N ALA A 48 8.29 -11.96 6.02
CA ALA A 48 8.02 -11.17 7.22
C ALA A 48 6.60 -10.64 7.21
N LEU A 49 6.03 -10.45 8.40
CA LEU A 49 4.77 -9.74 8.58
C LEU A 49 5.02 -8.22 8.57
N GLY A 50 4.00 -7.48 8.19
CA GLY A 50 3.94 -6.02 8.29
C GLY A 50 2.52 -5.55 8.53
N SER A 51 2.35 -4.30 8.93
CA SER A 51 1.05 -3.65 8.96
C SER A 51 0.87 -2.76 7.73
N ASP A 52 -0.34 -2.73 7.18
CA ASP A 52 -0.68 -1.84 6.06
C ASP A 52 -1.96 -1.08 6.37
N THR A 53 -1.81 0.13 6.86
CA THR A 53 -2.90 1.09 7.06
C THR A 53 -3.10 1.94 5.81
N GLY A 54 -2.02 2.55 5.32
CA GLY A 54 -2.01 3.45 4.16
C GLY A 54 -1.02 3.06 3.07
N GLY A 55 -0.57 1.79 3.01
CA GLY A 55 0.42 1.34 2.03
C GLY A 55 1.70 0.78 2.65
N SER A 56 1.72 0.59 3.96
CA SER A 56 2.94 0.27 4.72
C SER A 56 3.49 -1.15 4.52
N VAL A 57 2.87 -1.97 3.69
CA VAL A 57 3.43 -3.20 3.09
C VAL A 57 3.69 -2.98 1.61
N ARG A 58 2.75 -2.40 0.88
CA ARG A 58 2.81 -2.29 -0.58
C ARG A 58 3.92 -1.37 -1.06
N ALA A 59 4.10 -0.19 -0.44
CA ALA A 59 5.17 0.74 -0.80
C ALA A 59 6.57 0.15 -0.53
N PRO A 60 6.90 -0.36 0.68
CA PRO A 60 8.20 -0.99 0.90
C PRO A 60 8.40 -2.27 0.06
N ALA A 61 7.35 -3.03 -0.30
CA ALA A 61 7.46 -4.13 -1.24
C ALA A 61 7.96 -3.65 -2.62
N SER A 62 7.37 -2.58 -3.15
CA SER A 62 7.80 -1.98 -4.42
C SER A 62 9.24 -1.49 -4.35
N PHE A 63 9.62 -0.76 -3.29
CA PHE A 63 10.95 -0.17 -3.14
C PHE A 63 12.06 -1.19 -2.91
N CYS A 64 11.76 -2.29 -2.24
CA CYS A 64 12.71 -3.34 -1.93
C CYS A 64 12.69 -4.51 -2.92
N GLY A 65 11.90 -4.44 -4.00
CA GLY A 65 11.83 -5.49 -5.00
C GLY A 65 11.24 -6.79 -4.47
N LEU A 66 10.18 -6.70 -3.68
CA LEU A 66 9.50 -7.82 -3.03
C LEU A 66 8.05 -7.96 -3.51
N TYR A 67 7.54 -9.16 -3.34
CA TYR A 67 6.10 -9.41 -3.34
C TYR A 67 5.55 -9.00 -1.98
N GLY A 68 4.49 -8.19 -1.98
CA GLY A 68 3.84 -7.76 -0.75
C GLY A 68 2.34 -7.67 -0.93
N ILE A 69 1.59 -8.10 0.07
CA ILE A 69 0.13 -8.07 0.03
C ILE A 69 -0.46 -7.35 1.23
N ARG A 70 -1.38 -6.43 0.96
CA ARG A 70 -2.39 -5.97 1.89
C ARG A 70 -3.62 -6.86 1.70
N PRO A 71 -4.05 -7.64 2.68
CA PRO A 71 -5.27 -8.44 2.56
C PRO A 71 -6.54 -7.58 2.68
N THR A 72 -7.68 -8.18 2.38
CA THR A 72 -8.99 -7.63 2.71
C THR A 72 -9.03 -7.20 4.18
N HIS A 73 -9.54 -5.99 4.44
CA HIS A 73 -9.66 -5.47 5.80
C HIS A 73 -10.47 -6.42 6.71
N GLY A 74 -9.91 -6.70 7.88
CA GLY A 74 -10.50 -7.62 8.87
C GLY A 74 -10.31 -9.12 8.54
N ARG A 75 -9.62 -9.48 7.43
CA ARG A 75 -9.43 -10.88 7.03
C ARG A 75 -8.37 -11.59 7.86
N VAL A 76 -7.30 -10.90 8.23
CA VAL A 76 -6.25 -11.39 9.12
C VAL A 76 -6.40 -10.70 10.46
N SER A 77 -6.35 -11.48 11.55
CA SER A 77 -6.52 -10.95 12.92
C SER A 77 -5.39 -9.98 13.28
N LEU A 78 -5.75 -8.87 13.91
CA LEU A 78 -4.86 -7.90 14.53
C LEU A 78 -4.85 -8.02 16.06
N ALA A 79 -5.34 -9.12 16.61
CA ALA A 79 -5.34 -9.32 18.06
C ALA A 79 -3.90 -9.26 18.61
N GLY A 80 -3.70 -8.43 19.64
CA GLY A 80 -2.37 -8.18 20.24
C GLY A 80 -1.54 -7.11 19.53
N ALA A 81 -2.00 -6.54 18.42
CA ALA A 81 -1.36 -5.38 17.78
C ALA A 81 -1.93 -4.07 18.34
N CYS A 82 -1.05 -3.05 18.47
CA CYS A 82 -1.50 -1.70 18.76
C CYS A 82 -2.19 -1.11 17.52
N ALA A 83 -3.39 -0.58 17.69
CA ALA A 83 -4.13 0.04 16.61
C ALA A 83 -3.54 1.42 16.26
N LEU A 84 -3.47 1.72 14.97
CA LEU A 84 -3.17 3.06 14.47
C LEU A 84 -4.45 3.73 13.95
N ALA A 85 -5.10 3.10 12.97
CA ALA A 85 -6.38 3.52 12.42
C ALA A 85 -7.22 2.27 12.12
N PRO A 86 -8.03 1.80 13.10
CA PRO A 86 -8.67 0.48 13.08
C PRO A 86 -9.49 0.18 11.85
N SER A 87 -10.11 1.19 11.25
CA SER A 87 -10.94 0.99 10.04
C SER A 87 -10.12 0.81 8.75
N PHE A 88 -8.79 0.93 8.84
CA PHE A 88 -7.84 0.79 7.73
C PHE A 88 -6.76 -0.25 7.99
N ASP A 89 -6.41 -0.51 9.26
CA ASP A 89 -5.31 -1.38 9.64
C ASP A 89 -5.51 -2.81 9.13
N THR A 90 -4.45 -3.38 8.55
CA THR A 90 -4.41 -4.79 8.14
C THR A 90 -3.05 -5.39 8.49
N ALA A 91 -3.00 -6.69 8.79
CA ALA A 91 -1.76 -7.44 8.82
C ALA A 91 -1.48 -8.00 7.43
N GLY A 92 -0.44 -7.48 6.78
CA GLY A 92 0.05 -7.96 5.50
C GLY A 92 1.38 -8.70 5.65
N TRP A 93 1.97 -9.12 4.54
CA TRP A 93 3.26 -9.83 4.55
C TRP A 93 4.03 -9.63 3.26
N PHE A 94 5.33 -9.95 3.36
CA PHE A 94 6.32 -9.89 2.28
C PHE A 94 6.95 -11.26 2.04
N ALA A 95 7.32 -11.51 0.79
CA ALA A 95 8.18 -12.63 0.41
C ALA A 95 9.03 -12.27 -0.82
N ARG A 96 10.13 -13.03 -1.06
CA ARG A 96 10.97 -12.84 -2.25
C ARG A 96 10.37 -13.46 -3.50
N ASP A 97 9.45 -14.41 -3.35
CA ASP A 97 8.78 -15.06 -4.47
C ASP A 97 7.28 -15.26 -4.22
N ALA A 98 6.52 -15.39 -5.30
CA ALA A 98 5.07 -15.51 -5.26
C ALA A 98 4.60 -16.82 -4.62
N SER A 99 5.39 -17.90 -4.74
CA SER A 99 5.06 -19.21 -4.16
C SER A 99 5.10 -19.15 -2.64
N LEU A 100 6.14 -18.54 -2.09
CA LEU A 100 6.26 -18.35 -0.63
C LEU A 100 5.20 -17.37 -0.11
N LEU A 101 4.94 -16.27 -0.85
CA LEU A 101 3.88 -15.33 -0.49
C LEU A 101 2.52 -16.04 -0.37
N GLU A 102 2.19 -16.91 -1.33
CA GLU A 102 0.96 -17.72 -1.30
C GLU A 102 0.95 -18.72 -0.14
N ARG A 103 2.07 -19.41 0.12
CA ARG A 103 2.17 -20.37 1.24
C ARG A 103 1.91 -19.71 2.59
N VAL A 104 2.49 -18.54 2.82
CA VAL A 104 2.22 -17.72 4.01
C VAL A 104 0.75 -17.31 4.05
N GLY A 105 0.20 -16.89 2.89
CA GLY A 105 -1.21 -16.53 2.77
C GLY A 105 -2.16 -17.65 3.15
N ARG A 106 -1.88 -18.91 2.77
CA ARG A 106 -2.71 -20.07 3.17
C ARG A 106 -2.79 -20.24 4.69
N VAL A 107 -1.72 -19.92 5.41
CA VAL A 107 -1.71 -19.99 6.86
C VAL A 107 -2.50 -18.83 7.46
N LEU A 108 -2.27 -17.60 6.98
CA LEU A 108 -2.88 -16.38 7.57
C LEU A 108 -4.37 -16.22 7.22
N LEU A 109 -4.75 -16.62 6.02
CA LEU A 109 -6.12 -16.52 5.52
C LEU A 109 -6.97 -17.76 5.83
N GLY A 110 -6.35 -18.85 6.26
CA GLY A 110 -6.97 -20.18 6.32
C GLY A 110 -7.13 -20.80 4.92
N GLU A 111 -7.74 -21.98 4.86
CA GLU A 111 -8.04 -22.62 3.58
C GLU A 111 -9.01 -21.77 2.76
N THR A 112 -8.56 -21.27 1.63
CA THR A 112 -9.33 -20.45 0.73
C THR A 112 -9.31 -21.07 -0.67
N HIS A 113 -10.46 -21.11 -1.31
CA HIS A 113 -10.53 -21.48 -2.72
C HIS A 113 -10.09 -20.25 -3.54
N SER A 114 -9.09 -20.45 -4.39
CA SER A 114 -8.72 -19.44 -5.38
C SER A 114 -9.82 -19.43 -6.46
N GLY A 115 -10.64 -18.39 -6.47
CA GLY A 115 -11.51 -18.11 -7.60
C GLY A 115 -10.70 -17.96 -8.90
N SER A 116 -11.37 -18.03 -10.04
CA SER A 116 -10.77 -17.64 -11.33
C SER A 116 -11.10 -16.19 -11.65
N VAL A 117 -10.24 -15.51 -12.40
CA VAL A 117 -10.63 -14.26 -13.05
C VAL A 117 -11.75 -14.59 -14.01
N SER A 118 -12.95 -14.15 -13.71
CA SER A 118 -14.15 -14.36 -14.54
C SER A 118 -14.66 -13.05 -15.14
N GLY A 119 -14.10 -11.92 -14.69
CA GLY A 119 -14.43 -10.58 -15.14
C GLY A 119 -13.32 -9.95 -15.99
N ASN A 120 -13.49 -8.64 -16.25
CA ASN A 120 -12.53 -7.86 -17.01
C ASN A 120 -11.24 -7.61 -16.24
N VAL A 121 -10.13 -7.43 -16.97
CA VAL A 121 -8.90 -6.86 -16.43
C VAL A 121 -8.96 -5.35 -16.68
N LEU A 122 -8.95 -4.57 -15.59
CA LEU A 122 -9.18 -3.13 -15.65
C LEU A 122 -7.85 -2.37 -15.53
N LEU A 123 -7.61 -1.44 -16.45
CA LEU A 123 -6.50 -0.49 -16.34
C LEU A 123 -7.02 0.81 -15.69
N ALA A 124 -6.51 1.14 -14.52
CA ALA A 124 -6.90 2.34 -13.77
C ALA A 124 -6.19 3.58 -14.34
N GLU A 125 -6.74 4.24 -15.36
CA GLU A 125 -6.06 5.33 -16.10
C GLU A 125 -5.66 6.51 -15.21
N ASP A 126 -6.54 6.95 -14.32
CA ASP A 126 -6.26 8.05 -13.39
C ASP A 126 -5.21 7.68 -12.34
N ALA A 127 -5.10 6.39 -12.00
CA ALA A 127 -4.02 5.87 -11.17
C ALA A 127 -2.69 5.80 -11.95
N TRP A 128 -2.70 5.37 -13.22
CA TRP A 128 -1.52 5.42 -14.08
C TRP A 128 -1.00 6.85 -14.27
N GLY A 129 -1.87 7.84 -14.32
CA GLY A 129 -1.54 9.26 -14.33
C GLY A 129 -0.82 9.77 -13.08
N GLN A 130 -0.78 9.01 -11.98
CA GLN A 130 0.01 9.35 -10.79
C GLN A 130 1.49 8.94 -10.92
N ALA A 131 1.83 7.99 -11.78
CA ALA A 131 3.22 7.63 -12.01
C ALA A 131 3.95 8.74 -12.80
N VAL A 132 5.25 8.92 -12.53
CA VAL A 132 6.07 9.76 -13.38
C VAL A 132 6.24 9.09 -14.74
N PRO A 133 6.44 9.86 -15.85
CA PRO A 133 6.48 9.29 -17.20
C PRO A 133 7.47 8.13 -17.36
N GLU A 134 8.65 8.25 -16.75
CA GLU A 134 9.70 7.24 -16.82
C GLU A 134 9.30 5.96 -16.11
N ALA A 135 8.64 6.05 -14.95
CA ALA A 135 8.12 4.89 -14.21
C ALA A 135 6.96 4.23 -14.97
N ALA A 136 6.04 5.03 -15.54
CA ALA A 136 4.95 4.51 -16.36
C ALA A 136 5.50 3.76 -17.59
N ALA A 137 6.55 4.27 -18.25
CA ALA A 137 7.21 3.60 -19.36
C ALA A 137 7.91 2.30 -18.91
N ALA A 138 8.61 2.31 -17.77
CA ALA A 138 9.30 1.14 -17.23
C ALA A 138 8.33 0.00 -16.83
N LEU A 139 7.08 0.31 -16.50
CA LEU A 139 6.03 -0.65 -16.16
C LEU A 139 5.33 -1.27 -17.38
N GLN A 140 5.52 -0.75 -18.61
CA GLN A 140 4.82 -1.26 -19.80
C GLN A 140 5.09 -2.75 -20.10
N PRO A 141 6.33 -3.29 -19.99
CA PRO A 141 6.56 -4.72 -20.20
C PRO A 141 5.80 -5.59 -19.18
N ALA A 142 5.72 -5.18 -17.92
CA ALA A 142 4.95 -5.88 -16.90
C ALA A 142 3.44 -5.83 -17.20
N LEU A 143 2.95 -4.69 -17.66
CA LEU A 143 1.55 -4.53 -18.07
C LEU A 143 1.21 -5.42 -19.27
N ALA A 144 2.08 -5.48 -20.28
CA ALA A 144 1.92 -6.35 -21.45
C ALA A 144 1.85 -7.82 -21.03
N ARG A 145 2.76 -8.28 -20.14
CA ARG A 145 2.73 -9.64 -19.59
C ARG A 145 1.43 -9.94 -18.84
N ILE A 146 0.93 -9.01 -18.04
CA ILE A 146 -0.35 -9.15 -17.34
C ILE A 146 -1.49 -9.30 -18.35
N SER A 147 -1.50 -8.48 -19.39
CA SER A 147 -2.52 -8.54 -20.46
C SER A 147 -2.47 -9.89 -21.24
N GLU A 148 -1.28 -10.38 -21.54
CA GLU A 148 -1.09 -11.69 -22.20
C GLU A 148 -1.66 -12.84 -21.37
N ILE A 149 -1.47 -12.79 -20.04
CA ILE A 149 -1.86 -13.90 -19.14
C ILE A 149 -3.33 -13.80 -18.73
N LEU A 150 -3.84 -12.61 -18.48
CA LEU A 150 -5.16 -12.38 -17.90
C LEU A 150 -6.21 -11.96 -18.92
N GLY A 151 -5.82 -11.48 -20.09
CA GLY A 151 -6.69 -10.99 -21.15
C GLY A 151 -6.59 -9.49 -21.36
N GLU A 152 -7.38 -8.98 -22.31
CA GLU A 152 -7.39 -7.59 -22.73
C GLU A 152 -7.68 -6.63 -21.58
N LEU A 153 -6.92 -5.54 -21.53
CA LEU A 153 -7.06 -4.49 -20.53
C LEU A 153 -8.16 -3.50 -20.97
N ARG A 154 -9.14 -3.32 -20.13
CA ARG A 154 -10.16 -2.30 -20.31
C ARG A 154 -9.84 -1.08 -19.46
N SER A 155 -9.65 0.06 -20.10
CA SER A 155 -9.44 1.35 -19.44
C SER A 155 -10.64 1.79 -18.62
N VAL A 156 -10.40 2.26 -17.40
CA VAL A 156 -11.40 2.81 -16.50
C VAL A 156 -10.84 3.98 -15.70
N THR A 157 -11.69 4.97 -15.41
CA THR A 157 -11.43 6.00 -14.42
C THR A 157 -11.92 5.52 -13.05
N VAL A 158 -11.03 5.43 -12.06
CA VAL A 158 -11.38 4.98 -10.70
C VAL A 158 -12.20 6.04 -9.99
N SER A 159 -11.73 7.29 -9.97
CA SER A 159 -12.37 8.39 -9.27
C SER A 159 -12.76 9.52 -10.22
N ALA A 160 -14.07 9.71 -10.47
CA ALA A 160 -14.56 10.83 -11.25
C ALA A 160 -14.23 12.19 -10.59
N ALA A 161 -14.11 12.24 -9.27
CA ALA A 161 -13.73 13.43 -8.52
C ALA A 161 -12.19 13.65 -8.50
N GLY A 162 -11.42 12.66 -8.94
CA GLY A 162 -9.97 12.62 -8.87
C GLY A 162 -9.43 11.93 -7.61
N LEU A 163 -8.36 11.15 -7.77
CA LEU A 163 -7.71 10.41 -6.68
C LEU A 163 -7.19 11.31 -5.53
N PRO A 164 -6.71 12.55 -5.76
CA PRO A 164 -6.36 13.45 -4.66
C PRO A 164 -7.51 13.71 -3.67
N GLN A 165 -8.77 13.73 -4.12
CA GLN A 165 -9.93 13.89 -3.22
C GLN A 165 -10.14 12.63 -2.36
N TRP A 166 -9.93 11.43 -2.93
CA TRP A 166 -9.94 10.20 -2.16
C TRP A 166 -8.82 10.17 -1.14
N PHE A 167 -7.62 10.61 -1.52
CA PHE A 167 -6.52 10.72 -0.57
C PHE A 167 -6.85 11.70 0.58
N GLN A 168 -7.45 12.85 0.32
CA GLN A 168 -7.85 13.77 1.38
C GLN A 168 -8.88 13.13 2.34
N ALA A 169 -9.88 12.42 1.82
CA ALA A 169 -10.83 11.70 2.65
C ALA A 169 -10.13 10.62 3.50
N PHE A 170 -9.24 9.84 2.89
CA PHE A 170 -8.41 8.85 3.61
C PHE A 170 -7.60 9.50 4.73
N ARG A 171 -6.88 10.59 4.43
CA ARG A 171 -6.02 11.32 5.38
C ARG A 171 -6.81 11.84 6.58
N ILE A 172 -8.00 12.41 6.36
CA ILE A 172 -8.86 12.92 7.42
C ILE A 172 -9.35 11.78 8.32
N LEU A 173 -9.86 10.70 7.74
CA LEU A 173 -10.36 9.54 8.50
C LEU A 173 -9.25 8.87 9.29
N GLN A 174 -8.11 8.59 8.65
CA GLN A 174 -6.94 8.03 9.30
C GLN A 174 -6.47 8.95 10.46
N GLY A 175 -6.36 10.25 10.23
CA GLY A 175 -5.92 11.20 11.25
C GLY A 175 -6.88 11.29 12.43
N ALA A 176 -8.19 11.24 12.21
CA ALA A 176 -9.18 11.21 13.28
C ALA A 176 -9.05 9.95 14.13
N GLU A 177 -8.92 8.78 13.50
CA GLU A 177 -8.73 7.52 14.23
C GLU A 177 -7.39 7.48 14.97
N ILE A 178 -6.30 8.00 14.40
CA ILE A 178 -5.00 8.11 15.09
C ILE A 178 -5.11 9.00 16.34
N ARG A 179 -5.80 10.12 16.25
CA ARG A 179 -6.07 10.96 17.41
C ARG A 179 -6.82 10.19 18.50
N ASP A 180 -7.84 9.42 18.11
CA ASP A 180 -8.65 8.67 19.04
C ASP A 180 -7.88 7.49 19.69
N GLN A 181 -6.91 6.89 18.97
CA GLN A 181 -6.08 5.79 19.49
C GLN A 181 -4.87 6.28 20.29
N LEU A 182 -4.19 7.33 19.84
CA LEU A 182 -2.87 7.73 20.36
C LEU A 182 -2.88 9.09 21.03
N GLY A 183 -3.91 9.93 20.82
CA GLY A 183 -3.92 11.33 21.26
C GLY A 183 -3.77 11.49 22.77
N GLU A 184 -4.48 10.69 23.57
CA GLU A 184 -4.38 10.75 25.04
C GLU A 184 -2.98 10.33 25.51
N TRP A 185 -2.43 9.24 24.98
CA TRP A 185 -1.07 8.80 25.29
C TRP A 185 -0.04 9.89 24.96
N VAL A 186 -0.13 10.49 23.76
CA VAL A 186 0.78 11.59 23.36
C VAL A 186 0.67 12.78 24.28
N ALA A 187 -0.55 13.14 24.71
CA ALA A 187 -0.78 14.28 25.60
C ALA A 187 -0.20 14.05 27.01
N ILE A 188 -0.28 12.81 27.54
CA ILE A 188 0.21 12.45 28.87
C ILE A 188 1.72 12.26 28.85
N VAL A 189 2.23 11.42 27.92
CA VAL A 189 3.63 10.96 27.90
C VAL A 189 4.54 12.02 27.27
N LYS A 190 4.01 12.86 26.37
CA LYS A 190 4.77 13.87 25.60
C LYS A 190 6.04 13.29 24.98
N PRO A 191 5.90 12.21 24.18
CA PRO A 191 7.04 11.53 23.61
C PRO A 191 7.83 12.46 22.68
N ARG A 192 9.15 12.25 22.61
CA ARG A 192 9.98 12.94 21.63
C ARG A 192 9.75 12.35 20.25
N LEU A 193 8.84 12.92 19.48
CA LEU A 193 8.53 12.50 18.12
C LEU A 193 9.50 13.13 17.12
N GLY A 194 9.87 12.40 16.11
CA GLY A 194 10.68 12.90 15.00
C GLY A 194 9.91 13.86 14.09
N PRO A 195 10.64 14.67 13.30
CA PRO A 195 10.04 15.54 12.29
C PRO A 195 9.09 14.77 11.36
N GLY A 196 8.02 15.41 10.96
CA GLY A 196 6.98 14.79 10.13
C GLY A 196 5.98 13.95 10.92
N VAL A 197 6.38 13.13 11.89
CA VAL A 197 5.45 12.43 12.79
C VAL A 197 4.85 13.42 13.79
N HIS A 198 5.69 14.29 14.36
CA HIS A 198 5.25 15.33 15.28
C HIS A 198 4.20 16.26 14.65
N GLU A 199 4.47 16.80 13.47
CA GLU A 199 3.55 17.69 12.75
C GLU A 199 2.25 16.98 12.37
N ARG A 200 2.33 15.72 11.94
CA ARG A 200 1.13 14.93 11.64
C ARG A 200 0.30 14.67 12.88
N MET A 201 0.92 14.37 14.04
CA MET A 201 0.18 14.22 15.30
C MET A 201 -0.49 15.52 15.73
N GLN A 202 0.20 16.66 15.62
CA GLN A 202 -0.42 17.96 15.86
C GLN A 202 -1.59 18.23 14.92
N TRP A 203 -1.42 17.97 13.63
CA TRP A 203 -2.48 18.15 12.65
C TRP A 203 -3.73 17.31 12.97
N THR A 204 -3.61 16.12 13.53
CA THR A 204 -4.79 15.31 13.88
C THR A 204 -5.73 16.00 14.84
N THR A 205 -5.21 16.87 15.71
CA THR A 205 -6.02 17.61 16.69
C THR A 205 -6.87 18.72 16.06
N THR A 206 -6.57 19.12 14.83
CA THR A 206 -7.31 20.15 14.09
C THR A 206 -8.47 19.61 13.27
N ILE A 207 -8.62 18.28 13.19
CA ILE A 207 -9.66 17.64 12.39
C ILE A 207 -11.02 17.79 13.08
N SER A 208 -11.94 18.47 12.40
CA SER A 208 -13.31 18.69 12.89
C SER A 208 -14.25 17.54 12.57
N ALA A 209 -15.35 17.45 13.35
CA ALA A 209 -16.42 16.46 13.09
C ALA A 209 -17.06 16.64 11.68
N VAL A 210 -17.15 17.87 11.19
CA VAL A 210 -17.69 18.15 9.85
C VAL A 210 -16.79 17.53 8.76
N GLN A 211 -15.47 17.71 8.88
CA GLN A 211 -14.50 17.11 7.96
C GLN A 211 -14.58 15.57 7.99
N VAL A 212 -14.72 14.98 9.18
CA VAL A 212 -14.88 13.52 9.32
C VAL A 212 -16.15 13.05 8.62
N ALA A 213 -17.28 13.72 8.81
CA ALA A 213 -18.54 13.35 8.16
C ALA A 213 -18.45 13.45 6.63
N GLN A 214 -17.83 14.51 6.10
CA GLN A 214 -17.59 14.67 4.66
C GLN A 214 -16.65 13.58 4.12
N ALA A 215 -15.60 13.23 4.84
CA ALA A 215 -14.68 12.18 4.46
C ALA A 215 -15.33 10.78 4.50
N GLN A 216 -16.24 10.52 5.45
CA GLN A 216 -17.04 9.30 5.49
C GLN A 216 -17.99 9.18 4.29
N ALA A 217 -18.64 10.28 3.89
CA ALA A 217 -19.45 10.30 2.68
C ALA A 217 -18.62 9.98 1.43
N MET A 218 -17.43 10.58 1.30
CA MET A 218 -16.51 10.27 0.20
C MET A 218 -16.04 8.80 0.23
N ARG A 219 -15.78 8.24 1.42
CA ARG A 219 -15.44 6.82 1.58
C ARG A 219 -16.55 5.91 1.09
N SER A 220 -17.82 6.25 1.34
CA SER A 220 -18.97 5.48 0.83
C SER A 220 -19.01 5.49 -0.70
N VAL A 221 -18.84 6.66 -1.31
CA VAL A 221 -18.75 6.78 -2.79
C VAL A 221 -17.60 5.95 -3.35
N ALA A 222 -16.42 5.99 -2.69
CA ALA A 222 -15.26 5.21 -3.11
C ALA A 222 -15.54 3.69 -3.03
N ARG A 223 -16.18 3.22 -1.96
CA ARG A 223 -16.56 1.81 -1.79
C ARG A 223 -17.53 1.35 -2.87
N GLU A 224 -18.63 2.07 -3.05
CA GLU A 224 -19.63 1.74 -4.07
C GLU A 224 -19.00 1.71 -5.47
N ARG A 225 -18.14 2.67 -5.79
CA ARG A 225 -17.43 2.72 -7.06
C ARG A 225 -16.54 1.51 -7.27
N MET A 226 -15.73 1.14 -6.26
CA MET A 226 -14.82 -0.01 -6.34
C MET A 226 -15.60 -1.33 -6.38
N ASP A 227 -16.68 -1.46 -5.62
CA ASP A 227 -17.55 -2.64 -5.67
C ASP A 227 -18.19 -2.82 -7.06
N ALA A 228 -18.62 -1.72 -7.70
CA ALA A 228 -19.14 -1.75 -9.07
C ALA A 228 -18.07 -2.11 -10.11
N LEU A 229 -16.84 -1.60 -9.97
CA LEU A 229 -15.74 -1.89 -10.91
C LEU A 229 -15.24 -3.32 -10.79
N LEU A 230 -15.11 -3.84 -9.56
CA LEU A 230 -14.51 -5.15 -9.28
C LEU A 230 -15.55 -6.27 -9.17
N GLY A 231 -16.83 -5.97 -9.33
CA GLY A 231 -17.89 -6.95 -9.40
C GLY A 231 -17.65 -8.00 -10.50
N GLY A 232 -18.22 -9.19 -10.34
CA GLY A 232 -18.12 -10.26 -11.33
C GLY A 232 -16.71 -10.87 -11.49
N GLY A 233 -15.81 -10.66 -10.51
CA GLY A 233 -14.46 -11.23 -10.55
C GLY A 233 -13.44 -10.44 -11.38
N ALA A 234 -13.68 -9.15 -11.59
CA ALA A 234 -12.73 -8.26 -12.25
C ALA A 234 -11.49 -8.02 -11.38
N VAL A 235 -10.36 -7.74 -12.03
CA VAL A 235 -9.09 -7.36 -11.39
C VAL A 235 -8.60 -6.06 -11.98
N MET A 236 -8.14 -5.14 -11.12
CA MET A 236 -7.64 -3.83 -11.52
C MET A 236 -6.12 -3.79 -11.44
N VAL A 237 -5.49 -3.20 -12.45
CA VAL A 237 -4.03 -3.05 -12.57
C VAL A 237 -3.67 -1.57 -12.45
N LEU A 238 -2.66 -1.27 -11.61
CA LEU A 238 -2.16 0.08 -11.39
C LEU A 238 -0.68 0.06 -10.92
N PRO A 239 0.06 1.17 -11.03
CA PRO A 239 1.35 1.30 -10.37
C PRO A 239 1.20 1.14 -8.85
N THR A 240 2.16 0.50 -8.19
CA THR A 240 2.12 0.43 -6.70
C THR A 240 2.42 1.80 -6.08
N VAL A 241 3.40 2.48 -6.62
CA VAL A 241 3.91 3.80 -6.22
C VAL A 241 4.24 4.63 -7.46
N PRO A 242 4.41 5.97 -7.35
CA PRO A 242 4.58 6.82 -8.53
C PRO A 242 5.95 6.71 -9.21
N ASP A 243 6.98 6.26 -8.49
CA ASP A 243 8.36 6.18 -8.97
C ASP A 243 9.16 5.18 -8.11
N ILE A 244 10.43 4.96 -8.43
CA ILE A 244 11.39 4.21 -7.61
C ILE A 244 11.55 4.88 -6.23
N ALA A 245 12.14 4.14 -5.28
CA ALA A 245 12.37 4.65 -3.93
C ALA A 245 13.12 5.99 -3.94
N PRO A 246 12.67 7.02 -3.21
CA PRO A 246 13.43 8.26 -3.02
C PRO A 246 14.81 8.02 -2.38
N LEU A 247 15.71 8.97 -2.55
CA LEU A 247 16.99 8.98 -1.86
C LEU A 247 16.80 9.14 -0.35
N ARG A 248 17.68 8.54 0.43
CA ARG A 248 17.73 8.75 1.88
C ARG A 248 18.02 10.23 2.18
N ASP A 249 17.54 10.67 3.32
CA ASP A 249 17.76 12.04 3.81
C ASP A 249 17.21 13.13 2.86
N THR A 250 16.31 12.78 1.95
CA THR A 250 15.62 13.77 1.09
C THR A 250 14.74 14.66 1.97
N PRO A 251 14.87 15.99 1.89
CA PRO A 251 14.06 16.92 2.68
C PRO A 251 12.56 16.66 2.52
N ALA A 252 11.81 16.75 3.61
CA ALA A 252 10.38 16.42 3.65
C ALA A 252 9.57 17.19 2.58
N ALA A 253 9.86 18.48 2.40
CA ALA A 253 9.19 19.31 1.39
C ALA A 253 9.45 18.84 -0.06
N ALA A 254 10.63 18.27 -0.33
CA ALA A 254 10.93 17.70 -1.65
C ALA A 254 10.19 16.37 -1.92
N LEU A 255 9.65 15.73 -0.88
CA LEU A 255 8.88 14.50 -0.98
C LEU A 255 7.37 14.73 -0.98
N ASP A 256 6.88 15.97 -0.85
CA ASP A 256 5.45 16.22 -0.67
C ASP A 256 4.62 15.81 -1.92
N ASP A 257 5.08 16.12 -3.14
CA ASP A 257 4.42 15.68 -4.37
C ASP A 257 4.48 14.15 -4.52
N PHE A 258 5.66 13.56 -4.28
CA PHE A 258 5.82 12.11 -4.30
C PHE A 258 4.85 11.41 -3.34
N ARG A 259 4.77 11.89 -2.10
CA ARG A 259 3.86 11.34 -1.07
C ARG A 259 2.39 11.49 -1.46
N ALA A 260 2.01 12.65 -2.00
CA ALA A 260 0.64 12.89 -2.44
C ALA A 260 0.23 11.91 -3.55
N ARG A 261 1.07 11.70 -4.54
CA ARG A 261 0.86 10.72 -5.62
C ARG A 261 0.84 9.29 -5.08
N ALA A 262 1.82 8.91 -4.25
CA ALA A 262 1.89 7.58 -3.64
C ALA A 262 0.63 7.27 -2.82
N MET A 263 0.20 8.21 -1.98
CA MET A 263 -1.01 8.04 -1.18
C MET A 263 -2.29 8.03 -2.03
N SER A 264 -2.33 8.76 -3.14
CA SER A 264 -3.43 8.69 -4.11
C SER A 264 -3.60 7.29 -4.73
N LEU A 265 -2.49 6.58 -4.97
CA LEU A 265 -2.49 5.19 -5.42
C LEU A 265 -2.89 4.22 -4.29
N LEU A 266 -2.23 4.35 -3.15
CA LEU A 266 -2.32 3.40 -2.04
C LEU A 266 -3.65 3.49 -1.29
N CYS A 267 -4.30 4.67 -1.25
CA CYS A 267 -5.56 4.85 -0.55
C CYS A 267 -6.76 4.17 -1.23
N ILE A 268 -6.67 3.81 -2.52
CA ILE A 268 -7.76 3.16 -3.27
C ILE A 268 -8.23 1.90 -2.55
N ALA A 269 -7.31 0.97 -2.31
CA ALA A 269 -7.63 -0.26 -1.58
C ALA A 269 -7.98 0.02 -0.10
N GLY A 270 -7.31 1.00 0.54
CA GLY A 270 -7.56 1.38 1.92
C GLY A 270 -8.98 1.85 2.18
N LEU A 271 -9.47 2.83 1.39
CA LEU A 271 -10.83 3.38 1.51
C LEU A 271 -11.90 2.31 1.32
N ALA A 272 -11.72 1.44 0.34
CA ALA A 272 -12.68 0.40 0.05
C ALA A 272 -12.49 -0.89 0.89
N GLY A 273 -11.39 -1.02 1.63
CA GLY A 273 -11.07 -2.21 2.45
C GLY A 273 -10.79 -3.45 1.61
N LEU A 274 -10.16 -3.26 0.44
CA LEU A 274 -9.89 -4.29 -0.56
C LEU A 274 -8.52 -4.92 -0.39
N PRO A 275 -8.32 -6.16 -0.89
CA PRO A 275 -7.00 -6.75 -1.02
C PRO A 275 -6.25 -6.12 -2.20
N GLN A 276 -4.95 -5.85 -2.01
CA GLN A 276 -4.03 -5.39 -3.04
C GLN A 276 -2.68 -6.06 -2.89
N ILE A 277 -2.15 -6.58 -3.99
CA ILE A 277 -0.82 -7.17 -4.07
C ILE A 277 0.11 -6.29 -4.89
N SER A 278 1.36 -6.12 -4.44
CA SER A 278 2.45 -5.50 -5.19
C SER A 278 3.39 -6.56 -5.72
N LEU A 279 3.69 -6.51 -7.00
CA LEU A 279 4.54 -7.44 -7.74
C LEU A 279 5.79 -6.71 -8.23
N PRO A 280 7.02 -7.20 -7.98
CA PRO A 280 8.27 -6.56 -8.37
C PRO A 280 8.63 -6.88 -9.82
N LEU A 281 7.79 -6.48 -10.78
CA LEU A 281 7.90 -6.89 -12.18
C LEU A 281 8.63 -5.88 -13.08
N ALA A 282 9.08 -4.75 -12.53
CA ALA A 282 9.79 -3.74 -13.29
C ALA A 282 10.99 -3.19 -12.53
N SER A 283 11.85 -2.50 -13.25
CA SER A 283 12.93 -1.70 -12.71
C SER A 283 13.10 -0.42 -13.52
N LEU A 284 13.53 0.64 -12.87
CA LEU A 284 13.90 1.90 -13.51
C LEU A 284 15.29 2.30 -13.00
N GLN A 285 16.23 2.56 -13.91
CA GLN A 285 17.63 2.86 -13.58
C GLN A 285 18.31 1.77 -12.72
N GLY A 286 17.90 0.52 -12.86
CA GLY A 286 18.39 -0.62 -12.06
C GLY A 286 17.76 -0.75 -10.66
N PHE A 287 16.83 0.12 -10.28
CA PHE A 287 16.13 0.05 -8.99
C PHE A 287 14.73 -0.55 -9.14
N PRO A 288 14.25 -1.31 -8.14
CA PRO A 288 12.96 -1.98 -8.21
C PRO A 288 11.77 -1.01 -8.36
N LEU A 289 10.76 -1.46 -9.10
CA LEU A 289 9.49 -0.77 -9.28
C LEU A 289 8.35 -1.79 -9.33
N GLY A 290 7.32 -1.60 -8.49
CA GLY A 290 6.20 -2.51 -8.37
C GLY A 290 4.99 -2.13 -9.20
N ILE A 291 4.31 -3.15 -9.73
CA ILE A 291 2.97 -3.05 -10.30
C ILE A 291 1.99 -3.74 -9.35
N SER A 292 0.78 -3.22 -9.20
CA SER A 292 -0.22 -3.75 -8.27
C SER A 292 -1.43 -4.33 -8.98
N LEU A 293 -2.01 -5.34 -8.33
CA LEU A 293 -3.35 -5.84 -8.62
C LEU A 293 -4.28 -5.60 -7.44
N ILE A 294 -5.48 -5.12 -7.69
CA ILE A 294 -6.58 -5.01 -6.72
C ILE A 294 -7.72 -5.92 -7.17
N ALA A 295 -8.33 -6.64 -6.24
CA ALA A 295 -9.51 -7.47 -6.50
C ALA A 295 -10.64 -7.15 -5.53
N ALA A 296 -11.81 -7.74 -5.75
CA ALA A 296 -12.95 -7.58 -4.87
C ALA A 296 -12.65 -8.06 -3.43
N ARG A 297 -13.41 -7.56 -2.48
CA ARG A 297 -13.33 -7.96 -1.08
C ARG A 297 -13.44 -9.48 -0.93
N GLY A 298 -12.50 -10.07 -0.20
CA GLY A 298 -12.42 -11.52 0.00
C GLY A 298 -11.71 -12.30 -1.11
N ALA A 299 -11.27 -11.63 -2.20
CA ALA A 299 -10.55 -12.26 -3.30
C ALA A 299 -9.02 -12.33 -3.10
N ASP A 300 -8.59 -12.40 -1.84
CA ASP A 300 -7.17 -12.46 -1.45
C ASP A 300 -6.44 -13.65 -2.09
N ALA A 301 -7.04 -14.84 -2.04
CA ALA A 301 -6.47 -16.05 -2.63
C ALA A 301 -6.35 -15.98 -4.17
N LEU A 302 -7.29 -15.28 -4.83
CA LEU A 302 -7.20 -14.99 -6.26
C LEU A 302 -5.94 -14.18 -6.57
N LEU A 303 -5.67 -13.08 -5.82
CA LEU A 303 -4.48 -12.25 -6.03
C LEU A 303 -3.18 -13.06 -5.85
N LEU A 304 -3.12 -13.93 -4.84
CA LEU A 304 -1.97 -14.80 -4.61
C LEU A 304 -1.75 -15.77 -5.76
N ALA A 305 -2.82 -16.40 -6.25
CA ALA A 305 -2.76 -17.32 -7.41
C ALA A 305 -2.36 -16.58 -8.70
N LEU A 306 -2.87 -15.35 -8.90
CA LEU A 306 -2.48 -14.52 -10.06
C LEU A 306 -1.01 -14.10 -9.99
N ALA A 307 -0.50 -13.74 -8.82
CA ALA A 307 0.91 -13.43 -8.65
C ALA A 307 1.79 -14.60 -9.15
N ARG A 308 1.44 -15.83 -8.79
CA ARG A 308 2.16 -17.02 -9.29
C ARG A 308 2.07 -17.20 -10.80
N ARG A 309 0.86 -17.06 -11.37
CA ARG A 309 0.67 -17.21 -12.83
C ARG A 309 1.45 -16.17 -13.62
N ILE A 310 1.49 -14.94 -13.14
CA ILE A 310 2.17 -13.83 -13.83
C ILE A 310 3.70 -14.01 -13.74
N THR A 311 4.21 -14.68 -12.72
CA THR A 311 5.66 -14.80 -12.47
C THR A 311 6.23 -16.19 -12.78
N ALA A 312 5.39 -17.14 -13.21
CA ALA A 312 5.83 -18.42 -13.77
C ALA A 312 6.39 -18.24 -15.16
#